data_413a6df798dab4957e63479ca74d31c8
#
_entry.id   413a6df798dab4957e63479ca74d31c8
#
_cell.length_a   1.000
_cell.length_b   1.000
_cell.length_c   1.000
_cell.angle_alpha   90.00
_cell.angle_beta   90.00
_cell.angle_gamma   90.00
#
_symmetry.space_group_name_H-M   'P 1'
#
loop_
_entity.id
_entity.type
_entity.pdbx_description
1 polymer ?
#
loop_
_entity_poly.entity_id
_entity_poly.type
_entity_poly.pdbx_seq_one_letter_code
_entity_poly.pdbx_strand_id
1 'polypeptide(L)'
;ALFFMSTAQAKALAELAVEGSADKKQYRDALKAAPSMDMALFGRMVADDPSLNYDAAAQVAHSISTHAVQNEYDYFTAVDDCQAEDNAGAGHLGTVEYNSSTLYRYATVNVMELAGQLGAAQAAETERDFGEACLFSMPAGKQNTLANRTLPDAVYVTLREDQPVNLCGAFERAVPRSAQGYAAPSKAALAQYAQQMYSSFAEAPAQSFTVGSGLEELAPAQTAKAMLDALEKAVRDALAGNEVG
;
A
#
# COMPACT_ATOMS: atom_id res chain seq x y z
N ALA A 1 -12.86 20.60 12.85
CA ALA A 1 -12.21 19.78 11.83
C ALA A 1 -11.25 18.79 12.51
N LEU A 2 -11.06 17.62 11.93
CA LEU A 2 -10.03 16.68 12.39
C LEU A 2 -8.66 17.13 11.88
N PHE A 3 -7.68 17.08 12.77
CA PHE A 3 -6.30 17.42 12.45
C PHE A 3 -5.39 16.23 12.83
N PHE A 4 -4.64 15.74 11.87
CA PHE A 4 -3.70 14.65 12.09
C PHE A 4 -2.33 15.20 12.50
N MET A 5 -1.74 14.67 13.58
CA MET A 5 -0.41 15.04 14.06
C MET A 5 0.34 13.83 14.60
N SER A 6 1.66 13.87 14.53
CA SER A 6 2.49 12.85 15.15
C SER A 6 2.49 12.98 16.68
N THR A 7 2.81 11.89 17.38
CA THR A 7 2.99 11.91 18.83
C THR A 7 4.06 12.92 19.25
N ALA A 8 5.14 13.05 18.47
CA ALA A 8 6.21 14.01 18.72
C ALA A 8 5.70 15.46 18.61
N GLN A 9 4.90 15.76 17.57
CA GLN A 9 4.27 17.08 17.40
C GLN A 9 3.31 17.40 18.55
N ALA A 10 2.46 16.43 18.93
CA ALA A 10 1.55 16.61 20.06
C ALA A 10 2.28 16.90 21.38
N LYS A 11 3.41 16.21 21.63
CA LYS A 11 4.25 16.45 22.80
C LYS A 11 4.88 17.84 22.77
N ALA A 12 5.46 18.25 21.64
CA ALA A 12 6.04 19.58 21.49
C ALA A 12 5.02 20.71 21.71
N LEU A 13 3.79 20.54 21.21
CA LEU A 13 2.70 21.49 21.48
C LEU A 13 2.32 21.54 22.96
N ALA A 14 2.27 20.40 23.62
CA ALA A 14 1.97 20.34 25.05
C ALA A 14 3.05 21.01 25.89
N GLU A 15 4.32 20.83 25.57
CA GLU A 15 5.46 21.49 26.21
C GLU A 15 5.35 23.02 26.07
N LEU A 16 5.13 23.54 24.87
CA LEU A 16 4.92 24.98 24.64
C LEU A 16 3.72 25.53 25.43
N ALA A 17 2.65 24.76 25.54
CA ALA A 17 1.47 25.17 26.30
C ALA A 17 1.75 25.22 27.82
N VAL A 18 2.51 24.27 28.35
CA VAL A 18 2.91 24.23 29.77
C VAL A 18 3.88 25.38 30.09
N GLU A 19 4.77 25.72 29.17
CA GLU A 19 5.67 26.87 29.28
C GLU A 19 4.95 28.22 29.20
N GLY A 20 3.67 28.21 28.80
CA GLY A 20 2.86 29.41 28.65
C GLY A 20 3.25 30.25 27.43
N SER A 21 3.85 29.65 26.40
CA SER A 21 4.21 30.37 25.18
C SER A 21 2.97 30.95 24.50
N ALA A 22 3.02 32.22 24.14
CA ALA A 22 1.99 32.92 23.35
C ALA A 22 2.42 33.08 21.87
N ASP A 23 3.60 32.60 21.50
CA ASP A 23 4.16 32.75 20.15
C ASP A 23 3.56 31.73 19.19
N LYS A 24 2.65 32.21 18.35
CA LYS A 24 2.01 31.41 17.28
C LYS A 24 3.03 30.78 16.31
N LYS A 25 4.19 31.40 16.12
CA LYS A 25 5.23 30.86 15.24
C LYS A 25 5.82 29.58 15.83
N GLN A 26 6.12 29.54 17.13
CA GLN A 26 6.62 28.34 17.81
C GLN A 26 5.65 27.17 17.68
N TYR A 27 4.36 27.40 17.86
CA TYR A 27 3.33 26.36 17.67
C TYR A 27 3.27 25.85 16.21
N ARG A 28 3.39 26.75 15.23
CA ARG A 28 3.43 26.38 13.81
C ARG A 28 4.69 25.58 13.47
N ASP A 29 5.86 26.00 13.99
CA ASP A 29 7.12 25.31 13.76
C ASP A 29 7.10 23.91 14.41
N ALA A 30 6.52 23.76 15.58
CA ALA A 30 6.31 22.46 16.24
C ALA A 30 5.41 21.52 15.41
N LEU A 31 4.39 22.06 14.72
CA LEU A 31 3.52 21.28 13.83
C LEU A 31 4.18 20.91 12.48
N LYS A 32 5.25 21.64 12.11
CA LYS A 32 6.04 21.33 10.91
C LYS A 32 7.21 20.40 11.17
N ALA A 33 7.62 20.24 12.41
CA ALA A 33 8.74 19.41 12.77
C ALA A 33 8.30 17.96 13.01
N ALA A 34 9.25 17.03 12.94
CA ALA A 34 9.11 15.63 13.37
C ALA A 34 7.82 14.93 12.87
N PRO A 35 7.62 14.84 11.55
CA PRO A 35 6.53 14.02 11.01
C PRO A 35 6.70 12.57 11.45
N SER A 36 5.58 11.85 11.60
CA SER A 36 5.60 10.40 11.77
C SER A 36 5.81 9.68 10.43
N MET A 37 6.19 8.41 10.46
CA MET A 37 6.40 7.59 9.26
C MET A 37 5.14 7.56 8.36
N ASP A 38 3.97 7.44 8.96
CA ASP A 38 2.69 7.45 8.24
C ASP A 38 2.36 8.83 7.62
N MET A 39 2.74 9.93 8.29
CA MET A 39 2.63 11.27 7.68
C MET A 39 3.56 11.43 6.48
N ALA A 40 4.79 10.97 6.57
CA ALA A 40 5.73 11.03 5.46
C ALA A 40 5.33 10.11 4.29
N LEU A 41 4.76 8.93 4.58
CA LEU A 41 4.27 8.01 3.55
C LEU A 41 2.99 8.52 2.87
N PHE A 42 1.98 8.94 3.65
CA PHE A 42 0.63 9.20 3.12
C PHE A 42 0.25 10.67 3.05
N GLY A 43 1.12 11.53 3.53
CA GLY A 43 0.89 12.98 3.52
C GLY A 43 -0.07 13.46 4.60
N ARG A 44 -0.18 14.78 4.69
CA ARG A 44 -1.18 15.47 5.49
C ARG A 44 -1.62 16.73 4.78
N MET A 45 -2.93 16.89 4.62
CA MET A 45 -3.53 18.13 4.11
C MET A 45 -4.20 18.90 5.26
N VAL A 46 -3.90 20.20 5.33
CA VAL A 46 -4.53 21.14 6.25
C VAL A 46 -5.13 22.26 5.40
N ALA A 47 -6.45 22.25 5.23
CA ALA A 47 -7.14 23.18 4.34
C ALA A 47 -6.99 24.65 4.78
N ASP A 48 -7.01 24.90 6.10
CA ASP A 48 -6.95 26.26 6.66
C ASP A 48 -5.54 26.83 6.72
N ASP A 49 -4.49 26.00 6.66
CA ASP A 49 -3.08 26.42 6.64
C ASP A 49 -2.25 25.47 5.76
N PRO A 50 -2.19 25.70 4.44
CA PRO A 50 -1.40 24.87 3.52
C PRO A 50 0.08 24.78 3.86
N SER A 51 0.61 25.71 4.67
CA SER A 51 2.01 25.65 5.11
C SER A 51 2.31 24.47 6.06
N LEU A 52 1.27 23.80 6.56
CA LEU A 52 1.35 22.61 7.41
C LEU A 52 1.17 21.31 6.62
N ASN A 53 1.01 21.37 5.30
CA ASN A 53 0.89 20.19 4.47
C ASN A 53 2.21 19.41 4.43
N TYR A 54 2.06 18.08 4.31
CA TYR A 54 3.13 17.16 3.93
C TYR A 54 2.74 16.45 2.65
N ASP A 55 3.66 16.38 1.71
CA ASP A 55 3.47 15.62 0.49
C ASP A 55 3.69 14.13 0.78
N ALA A 56 2.88 13.28 0.16
CA ALA A 56 2.95 11.83 0.32
C ALA A 56 4.11 11.25 -0.48
N ALA A 57 5.01 10.52 0.16
CA ALA A 57 6.07 9.79 -0.52
C ALA A 57 5.56 8.48 -1.16
N ALA A 58 4.45 7.91 -0.66
CA ALA A 58 3.88 6.67 -1.15
C ALA A 58 2.64 6.87 -2.02
N GLN A 59 2.48 5.99 -3.00
CA GLN A 59 1.26 5.88 -3.81
C GLN A 59 0.81 4.43 -3.82
N VAL A 60 -0.48 4.18 -3.55
CA VAL A 60 -1.08 2.85 -3.55
C VAL A 60 -2.22 2.83 -4.56
N ALA A 61 -2.11 1.97 -5.56
CA ALA A 61 -3.12 1.83 -6.59
C ALA A 61 -4.30 0.95 -6.11
N HIS A 62 -5.45 1.12 -6.74
CA HIS A 62 -6.54 0.16 -6.58
C HIS A 62 -6.11 -1.23 -7.01
N SER A 63 -6.51 -2.25 -6.24
CA SER A 63 -6.36 -3.64 -6.66
C SER A 63 -7.27 -3.92 -7.84
N ILE A 64 -6.75 -4.63 -8.83
CA ILE A 64 -7.52 -5.04 -10.02
C ILE A 64 -7.54 -6.55 -10.13
N SER A 65 -8.63 -7.12 -10.65
CA SER A 65 -8.67 -8.54 -10.98
C SER A 65 -7.81 -8.82 -12.22
N THR A 66 -7.03 -9.90 -12.18
CA THR A 66 -6.24 -10.35 -13.34
C THR A 66 -7.07 -11.07 -14.40
N HIS A 67 -8.32 -11.42 -14.07
CA HIS A 67 -9.23 -12.20 -14.92
C HIS A 67 -10.65 -11.66 -14.85
N ALA A 68 -11.51 -12.08 -15.78
CA ALA A 68 -12.94 -11.78 -15.73
C ALA A 68 -13.58 -12.40 -14.47
N VAL A 69 -14.41 -11.64 -13.79
CA VAL A 69 -15.10 -12.03 -12.56
C VAL A 69 -16.60 -11.95 -12.76
N GLN A 70 -17.30 -12.93 -12.19
CA GLN A 70 -18.76 -12.90 -12.07
C GLN A 70 -19.10 -12.81 -10.60
N ASN A 71 -19.85 -11.76 -10.20
CA ASN A 71 -20.32 -11.62 -8.85
C ASN A 71 -21.39 -12.67 -8.56
N GLU A 72 -21.31 -13.29 -7.41
CA GLU A 72 -22.34 -14.14 -6.85
C GLU A 72 -23.15 -13.32 -5.84
N TYR A 73 -24.45 -13.57 -5.77
CA TYR A 73 -25.37 -12.81 -4.93
C TYR A 73 -26.03 -13.75 -3.93
N ASP A 74 -26.00 -13.35 -2.66
CA ASP A 74 -26.73 -14.00 -1.59
C ASP A 74 -27.84 -13.07 -1.09
N TYR A 75 -29.07 -13.58 -1.16
CA TYR A 75 -30.25 -12.87 -0.68
C TYR A 75 -30.53 -13.24 0.76
N PHE A 76 -30.67 -12.24 1.61
CA PHE A 76 -31.00 -12.47 3.01
C PHE A 76 -32.21 -11.65 3.46
N THR A 77 -32.93 -12.22 4.43
CA THR A 77 -34.04 -11.57 5.12
C THR A 77 -33.82 -11.62 6.64
N ALA A 78 -34.32 -10.64 7.34
CA ALA A 78 -34.38 -10.67 8.80
C ALA A 78 -35.84 -10.69 9.26
N VAL A 79 -36.15 -11.55 10.21
CA VAL A 79 -37.45 -11.60 10.88
C VAL A 79 -37.31 -10.81 12.18
N ASP A 80 -38.27 -9.92 12.48
CA ASP A 80 -38.38 -9.23 13.73
C ASP A 80 -39.36 -9.99 14.63
N ASP A 81 -38.85 -10.68 15.65
CA ASP A 81 -39.67 -11.48 16.58
C ASP A 81 -40.61 -10.61 17.44
N CYS A 82 -40.41 -9.31 17.45
CA CYS A 82 -41.26 -8.32 18.17
C CYS A 82 -42.27 -7.64 17.24
N GLN A 83 -42.40 -8.04 15.99
CA GLN A 83 -43.32 -7.46 15.02
C GLN A 83 -44.75 -7.88 15.33
N ALA A 84 -45.69 -6.97 15.07
CA ALA A 84 -47.14 -7.25 15.29
C ALA A 84 -47.60 -8.37 14.32
N GLU A 85 -48.45 -9.28 14.80
CA GLU A 85 -48.92 -10.48 14.10
C GLU A 85 -49.61 -10.21 12.75
N ASP A 86 -50.11 -9.01 12.52
CA ASP A 86 -50.79 -8.56 11.33
C ASP A 86 -49.84 -8.04 10.22
N ASN A 87 -48.53 -7.95 10.51
CA ASN A 87 -47.52 -7.51 9.55
C ASN A 87 -46.56 -8.65 9.18
N ALA A 88 -46.94 -9.42 8.15
CA ALA A 88 -46.17 -10.58 7.70
C ALA A 88 -44.94 -10.24 6.82
N GLY A 89 -44.51 -8.98 6.80
CA GLY A 89 -43.32 -8.53 6.04
C GLY A 89 -42.00 -8.85 6.73
N ALA A 90 -40.96 -9.09 5.96
CA ALA A 90 -39.61 -9.18 6.50
C ALA A 90 -39.17 -7.80 7.04
N GLY A 91 -38.61 -7.77 8.24
CA GLY A 91 -38.12 -6.53 8.87
C GLY A 91 -36.95 -5.89 8.10
N HIS A 92 -36.20 -6.69 7.35
CA HIS A 92 -35.10 -6.25 6.49
C HIS A 92 -34.89 -7.22 5.35
N LEU A 93 -34.70 -6.68 4.14
CA LEU A 93 -34.32 -7.41 2.95
C LEU A 93 -33.02 -6.84 2.41
N GLY A 94 -32.09 -7.68 2.03
CA GLY A 94 -30.85 -7.25 1.43
C GLY A 94 -30.20 -8.30 0.56
N THR A 95 -29.19 -7.86 -0.19
CA THR A 95 -28.36 -8.73 -1.02
C THR A 95 -26.92 -8.50 -0.65
N VAL A 96 -26.16 -9.58 -0.45
CA VAL A 96 -24.70 -9.54 -0.30
C VAL A 96 -24.09 -10.00 -1.62
N GLU A 97 -23.10 -9.25 -2.09
CA GLU A 97 -22.34 -9.62 -3.28
C GLU A 97 -21.02 -10.27 -2.86
N TYR A 98 -20.71 -11.40 -3.48
CA TYR A 98 -19.44 -12.10 -3.30
C TYR A 98 -18.62 -12.00 -4.58
N ASN A 99 -17.38 -11.55 -4.43
CA ASN A 99 -16.41 -11.47 -5.49
C ASN A 99 -15.17 -12.26 -5.10
N SER A 100 -14.83 -13.29 -5.88
CA SER A 100 -13.61 -14.07 -5.70
C SER A 100 -12.73 -13.90 -6.92
N SER A 101 -11.57 -13.27 -6.74
CA SER A 101 -10.64 -12.99 -7.84
C SER A 101 -9.18 -13.09 -7.42
N THR A 102 -8.32 -13.42 -8.39
CA THR A 102 -6.88 -13.22 -8.27
C THR A 102 -6.61 -11.74 -8.50
N LEU A 103 -6.00 -11.07 -7.54
CA LEU A 103 -5.79 -9.63 -7.56
C LEU A 103 -4.33 -9.28 -7.85
N TYR A 104 -4.13 -8.28 -8.71
CA TYR A 104 -2.90 -7.53 -8.83
C TYR A 104 -2.97 -6.29 -7.93
N ARG A 105 -1.92 -6.07 -7.15
CA ARG A 105 -1.74 -4.88 -6.29
C ARG A 105 -0.45 -4.18 -6.67
N TYR A 106 -0.47 -2.87 -6.63
CA TYR A 106 0.70 -2.05 -6.91
C TYR A 106 0.82 -0.92 -5.89
N ALA A 107 2.04 -0.68 -5.44
CA ALA A 107 2.40 0.48 -4.65
C ALA A 107 3.81 0.96 -5.05
N THR A 108 4.09 2.23 -4.84
CA THR A 108 5.41 2.83 -5.05
C THR A 108 5.71 3.84 -3.95
N VAL A 109 6.98 4.01 -3.63
CA VAL A 109 7.48 4.99 -2.67
C VAL A 109 8.62 5.77 -3.31
N ASN A 110 8.58 7.09 -3.19
CA ASN A 110 9.70 7.95 -3.48
C ASN A 110 10.62 8.02 -2.25
N VAL A 111 11.69 7.22 -2.27
CA VAL A 111 12.62 7.12 -1.12
C VAL A 111 13.43 8.39 -0.90
N MET A 112 13.64 9.21 -1.94
CA MET A 112 14.33 10.49 -1.81
C MET A 112 13.46 11.50 -1.07
N GLU A 113 12.16 11.57 -1.42
CA GLU A 113 11.18 12.40 -0.71
C GLU A 113 11.04 11.96 0.75
N LEU A 114 10.96 10.65 0.98
CA LEU A 114 10.87 10.05 2.31
C LEU A 114 12.11 10.40 3.16
N ALA A 115 13.31 10.34 2.56
CA ALA A 115 14.57 10.71 3.22
C ALA A 115 14.65 12.22 3.51
N GLY A 116 14.10 13.06 2.64
CA GLY A 116 13.99 14.51 2.88
C GLY A 116 13.16 14.86 4.11
N GLN A 117 12.12 14.06 4.38
CA GLN A 117 11.20 14.27 5.51
C GLN A 117 11.70 13.62 6.83
N LEU A 118 12.29 12.42 6.76
CA LEU A 118 12.63 11.59 7.92
C LEU A 118 14.14 11.45 8.19
N GLY A 119 14.96 11.77 7.20
CA GLY A 119 16.39 11.42 7.18
C GLY A 119 16.62 10.00 6.64
N ALA A 120 17.82 9.77 6.09
CA ALA A 120 18.13 8.55 5.32
C ALA A 120 17.97 7.25 6.11
N ALA A 121 18.39 7.21 7.38
CA ALA A 121 18.31 6.01 8.20
C ALA A 121 16.85 5.60 8.47
N GLN A 122 16.01 6.57 8.86
CA GLN A 122 14.61 6.31 9.16
C GLN A 122 13.79 6.06 7.88
N ALA A 123 14.16 6.68 6.76
CA ALA A 123 13.53 6.42 5.47
C ALA A 123 13.70 4.95 5.03
N ALA A 124 14.89 4.38 5.18
CA ALA A 124 15.15 2.97 4.84
C ALA A 124 14.35 2.00 5.75
N GLU A 125 14.27 2.28 7.04
CA GLU A 125 13.44 1.52 7.99
C GLU A 125 11.95 1.64 7.64
N THR A 126 11.49 2.86 7.33
CA THR A 126 10.09 3.13 6.95
C THR A 126 9.70 2.40 5.66
N GLU A 127 10.60 2.35 4.67
CA GLU A 127 10.37 1.60 3.42
C GLU A 127 10.23 0.10 3.67
N ARG A 128 11.09 -0.46 4.53
CA ARG A 128 10.96 -1.86 4.96
C ARG A 128 9.61 -2.13 5.62
N ASP A 129 9.19 -1.28 6.56
CA ASP A 129 7.93 -1.44 7.29
C ASP A 129 6.72 -1.27 6.36
N PHE A 130 6.79 -0.33 5.41
CA PHE A 130 5.78 -0.18 4.38
C PHE A 130 5.69 -1.42 3.49
N GLY A 131 6.83 -1.98 3.07
CA GLY A 131 6.90 -3.23 2.32
C GLY A 131 6.26 -4.39 3.10
N GLU A 132 6.57 -4.53 4.40
CA GLU A 132 5.98 -5.55 5.26
C GLU A 132 4.45 -5.35 5.37
N ALA A 133 3.99 -4.12 5.59
CA ALA A 133 2.57 -3.82 5.62
C ALA A 133 1.88 -4.12 4.29
N CYS A 134 2.49 -3.81 3.15
CA CYS A 134 1.97 -4.16 1.83
C CYS A 134 1.79 -5.66 1.64
N LEU A 135 2.68 -6.49 2.19
CA LEU A 135 2.61 -7.94 2.07
C LEU A 135 1.52 -8.55 2.96
N PHE A 136 1.43 -8.10 4.21
CA PHE A 136 0.70 -8.82 5.25
C PHE A 136 -0.60 -8.14 5.70
N SER A 137 -0.83 -6.86 5.35
CA SER A 137 -2.08 -6.20 5.66
C SER A 137 -3.19 -6.60 4.68
N MET A 138 -4.27 -7.13 5.19
CA MET A 138 -5.50 -7.39 4.44
C MET A 138 -6.63 -6.54 5.00
N PRO A 139 -7.52 -6.02 4.16
CA PRO A 139 -8.72 -5.34 4.63
C PRO A 139 -9.49 -6.21 5.63
N ALA A 140 -9.90 -5.62 6.75
CA ALA A 140 -10.61 -6.33 7.81
C ALA A 140 -12.13 -6.44 7.55
N GLY A 141 -12.65 -5.82 6.49
CA GLY A 141 -14.04 -5.89 6.11
C GLY A 141 -14.49 -7.33 5.85
N LYS A 142 -15.59 -7.74 6.48
CA LYS A 142 -16.14 -9.10 6.36
C LYS A 142 -15.19 -10.24 6.82
N GLN A 143 -14.10 -9.96 7.51
CA GLN A 143 -13.14 -11.01 7.89
C GLN A 143 -13.73 -12.09 8.79
N ASN A 144 -14.69 -11.75 9.66
CA ASN A 144 -15.35 -12.71 10.54
C ASN A 144 -16.31 -13.63 9.78
N THR A 145 -16.83 -13.18 8.63
CA THR A 145 -17.74 -13.97 7.77
C THR A 145 -16.96 -14.81 6.77
N LEU A 146 -15.91 -14.24 6.15
CA LEU A 146 -15.23 -14.84 5.01
C LEU A 146 -13.87 -15.45 5.34
N ALA A 147 -13.29 -15.13 6.51
CA ALA A 147 -11.95 -15.56 6.93
C ALA A 147 -10.88 -15.29 5.84
N ASN A 148 -10.97 -14.15 5.17
CA ASN A 148 -10.24 -13.77 3.96
C ASN A 148 -8.77 -13.36 4.21
N ARG A 149 -8.05 -14.07 5.07
CA ARG A 149 -6.64 -13.82 5.36
C ARG A 149 -5.73 -14.65 4.46
N THR A 150 -5.60 -14.21 3.22
CA THR A 150 -4.68 -14.82 2.25
C THR A 150 -3.35 -14.07 2.20
N LEU A 151 -2.29 -14.77 1.88
CA LEU A 151 -0.98 -14.21 1.57
C LEU A 151 -0.83 -14.05 0.05
N PRO A 152 0.06 -13.17 -0.43
CA PRO A 152 0.37 -13.08 -1.85
C PRO A 152 0.94 -14.40 -2.40
N ASP A 153 0.53 -14.79 -3.62
CA ASP A 153 1.12 -15.92 -4.34
C ASP A 153 2.55 -15.62 -4.80
N ALA A 154 2.80 -14.39 -5.20
CA ALA A 154 4.12 -13.90 -5.56
C ALA A 154 4.20 -12.39 -5.36
N VAL A 155 5.41 -11.90 -5.17
CA VAL A 155 5.73 -10.48 -5.01
C VAL A 155 6.92 -10.15 -5.89
N TYR A 156 6.86 -8.99 -6.53
CA TYR A 156 7.96 -8.41 -7.27
C TYR A 156 8.22 -6.99 -6.78
N VAL A 157 9.41 -6.73 -6.28
CA VAL A 157 9.84 -5.41 -5.80
C VAL A 157 11.01 -4.93 -6.64
N THR A 158 11.01 -3.66 -7.00
CA THR A 158 12.09 -3.04 -7.78
C THR A 158 12.58 -1.76 -7.11
N LEU A 159 13.89 -1.58 -7.04
CA LEU A 159 14.52 -0.30 -6.80
C LEU A 159 14.90 0.31 -8.15
N ARG A 160 14.47 1.54 -8.41
CA ARG A 160 14.63 2.22 -9.71
C ARG A 160 15.23 3.61 -9.50
N GLU A 161 16.01 4.05 -10.49
CA GLU A 161 16.62 5.38 -10.52
C GLU A 161 15.91 6.33 -11.50
N ASP A 162 15.02 5.78 -12.35
CA ASP A 162 14.27 6.55 -13.36
C ASP A 162 12.88 6.96 -12.86
N GLN A 163 11.88 6.12 -13.04
CA GLN A 163 10.49 6.36 -12.66
C GLN A 163 9.81 5.07 -12.20
N PRO A 164 8.76 5.17 -11.36
CA PRO A 164 7.98 4.00 -11.00
C PRO A 164 7.24 3.44 -12.21
N VAL A 165 7.16 2.11 -12.32
CA VAL A 165 6.49 1.42 -13.43
C VAL A 165 5.38 0.54 -12.88
N ASN A 166 4.13 0.92 -13.15
CA ASN A 166 2.96 0.09 -12.84
C ASN A 166 2.72 -0.93 -13.96
N LEU A 167 2.79 -2.20 -13.61
CA LEU A 167 2.63 -3.31 -14.57
C LEU A 167 1.17 -3.75 -14.78
N CYS A 168 0.18 -2.94 -14.39
CA CYS A 168 -1.24 -3.28 -14.53
C CYS A 168 -1.65 -3.58 -15.98
N GLY A 169 -0.92 -3.05 -16.98
CA GLY A 169 -1.16 -3.33 -18.40
C GLY A 169 -0.99 -4.81 -18.77
N ALA A 170 -0.32 -5.60 -17.95
CA ALA A 170 -0.26 -7.06 -18.11
C ALA A 170 -1.66 -7.71 -18.12
N PHE A 171 -2.65 -7.04 -17.53
CA PHE A 171 -4.00 -7.53 -17.34
C PHE A 171 -5.07 -6.77 -18.15
N GLU A 172 -4.66 -5.96 -19.13
CA GLU A 172 -5.57 -5.35 -20.12
C GLU A 172 -6.41 -6.42 -20.81
N ARG A 173 -5.80 -7.55 -21.13
CA ARG A 173 -6.52 -8.75 -21.48
C ARG A 173 -6.71 -9.64 -20.26
N ALA A 174 -7.96 -9.89 -19.88
CA ALA A 174 -8.28 -10.80 -18.79
C ALA A 174 -7.62 -12.18 -19.04
N VAL A 175 -6.93 -12.68 -18.00
CA VAL A 175 -6.33 -14.03 -18.03
C VAL A 175 -7.43 -15.07 -18.25
N PRO A 176 -7.30 -15.95 -19.26
CA PRO A 176 -8.32 -16.93 -19.55
C PRO A 176 -8.40 -18.00 -18.45
N ARG A 177 -9.61 -18.57 -18.29
CA ARG A 177 -9.82 -19.69 -17.37
C ARG A 177 -8.97 -20.88 -17.78
N SER A 178 -8.27 -21.48 -16.82
CA SER A 178 -7.47 -22.69 -17.03
C SER A 178 -7.78 -23.75 -15.97
N ALA A 179 -7.44 -24.99 -16.26
CA ALA A 179 -7.54 -26.08 -15.29
C ALA A 179 -6.58 -25.89 -14.09
N GLN A 180 -5.56 -25.04 -14.25
CA GLN A 180 -4.57 -24.72 -13.21
C GLN A 180 -4.92 -23.46 -12.41
N GLY A 181 -6.12 -22.91 -12.59
CA GLY A 181 -6.53 -21.64 -11.97
C GLY A 181 -5.97 -20.41 -12.69
N TYR A 182 -5.91 -19.29 -12.00
CA TYR A 182 -5.52 -17.99 -12.55
C TYR A 182 -4.15 -17.49 -12.05
N ALA A 183 -3.66 -17.95 -10.89
CA ALA A 183 -2.44 -17.41 -10.30
C ALA A 183 -1.20 -17.65 -11.18
N ALA A 184 -0.98 -18.88 -11.63
CA ALA A 184 0.18 -19.20 -12.46
C ALA A 184 0.20 -18.44 -13.80
N PRO A 185 -0.89 -18.42 -14.62
CA PRO A 185 -0.89 -17.64 -15.85
C PRO A 185 -0.84 -16.11 -15.60
N SER A 186 -1.36 -15.61 -14.48
CA SER A 186 -1.22 -14.20 -14.12
C SER A 186 0.23 -13.81 -13.85
N LYS A 187 0.99 -14.65 -13.15
CA LYS A 187 2.42 -14.43 -12.91
C LYS A 187 3.22 -14.43 -14.21
N ALA A 188 2.93 -15.36 -15.10
CA ALA A 188 3.58 -15.41 -16.43
C ALA A 188 3.27 -14.15 -17.25
N ALA A 189 2.01 -13.69 -17.28
CA ALA A 189 1.64 -12.46 -17.97
C ALA A 189 2.34 -11.23 -17.38
N LEU A 190 2.46 -11.15 -16.05
CA LEU A 190 3.16 -10.08 -15.37
C LEU A 190 4.64 -10.03 -15.73
N ALA A 191 5.32 -11.17 -15.68
CA ALA A 191 6.74 -11.26 -15.99
C ALA A 191 7.02 -10.92 -17.45
N GLN A 192 6.24 -11.44 -18.39
CA GLN A 192 6.36 -11.12 -19.81
C GLN A 192 6.15 -9.62 -20.07
N TYR A 193 5.15 -9.02 -19.44
CA TYR A 193 4.88 -7.59 -19.60
C TYR A 193 5.99 -6.73 -19.00
N ALA A 194 6.54 -7.11 -17.85
CA ALA A 194 7.67 -6.41 -17.24
C ALA A 194 8.89 -6.40 -18.20
N GLN A 195 9.25 -7.54 -18.77
CA GLN A 195 10.35 -7.65 -19.74
C GLN A 195 10.13 -6.77 -20.98
N GLN A 196 8.87 -6.74 -21.49
CA GLN A 196 8.51 -5.88 -22.61
C GLN A 196 8.66 -4.39 -22.26
N MET A 197 8.21 -3.97 -21.09
CA MET A 197 8.36 -2.57 -20.66
C MET A 197 9.82 -2.17 -20.50
N TYR A 198 10.63 -3.02 -19.88
CA TYR A 198 12.07 -2.76 -19.68
C TYR A 198 12.90 -2.82 -20.98
N SER A 199 12.42 -3.52 -21.99
CA SER A 199 13.10 -3.53 -23.30
C SER A 199 12.71 -2.36 -24.22
N SER A 200 11.61 -1.64 -23.92
CA SER A 200 11.02 -0.70 -24.87
C SER A 200 10.82 0.73 -24.34
N PHE A 201 10.51 0.89 -23.06
CA PHE A 201 10.05 2.18 -22.53
C PHE A 201 10.73 2.62 -21.21
N ALA A 202 11.28 1.70 -20.44
CA ALA A 202 11.87 1.98 -19.14
C ALA A 202 13.24 1.29 -19.04
N GLU A 203 14.13 1.85 -18.25
CA GLU A 203 15.38 1.18 -17.90
C GLU A 203 15.11 -0.09 -17.08
N ALA A 204 16.06 -1.03 -17.10
CA ALA A 204 16.02 -2.14 -16.18
C ALA A 204 16.13 -1.62 -14.73
N PRO A 205 15.43 -2.22 -13.75
CA PRO A 205 15.60 -1.81 -12.35
C PRO A 205 17.05 -1.94 -11.88
N ALA A 206 17.51 -1.00 -11.06
CA ALA A 206 18.82 -1.08 -10.42
C ALA A 206 18.95 -2.33 -9.55
N GLN A 207 17.86 -2.69 -8.86
CA GLN A 207 17.74 -3.95 -8.12
C GLN A 207 16.33 -4.50 -8.25
N SER A 208 16.23 -5.83 -8.24
CA SER A 208 14.96 -6.57 -8.30
C SER A 208 14.93 -7.67 -7.26
N PHE A 209 13.77 -7.87 -6.65
CA PHE A 209 13.53 -8.88 -5.63
C PHE A 209 12.23 -9.61 -5.92
N THR A 210 12.20 -10.94 -5.72
CA THR A 210 10.97 -11.72 -5.82
C THR A 210 10.75 -12.59 -4.58
N VAL A 211 9.48 -12.81 -4.26
CA VAL A 211 9.03 -13.73 -3.22
C VAL A 211 7.95 -14.62 -3.82
N GLY A 212 7.90 -15.87 -3.41
CA GLY A 212 7.00 -16.86 -4.01
C GLY A 212 7.60 -17.48 -5.29
N SER A 213 6.79 -18.17 -6.07
CA SER A 213 7.21 -18.87 -7.29
C SER A 213 6.55 -18.30 -8.55
N GLY A 214 7.22 -18.46 -9.70
CA GLY A 214 6.70 -18.11 -11.02
C GLY A 214 7.07 -16.69 -11.49
N LEU A 215 8.04 -16.03 -10.83
CA LEU A 215 8.65 -14.77 -11.25
C LEU A 215 10.19 -14.84 -11.26
N GLU A 216 10.74 -16.06 -11.24
CA GLU A 216 12.19 -16.31 -11.14
C GLU A 216 12.98 -15.72 -12.32
N GLU A 217 12.33 -15.51 -13.47
CA GLU A 217 12.94 -14.85 -14.64
C GLU A 217 13.18 -13.35 -14.44
N LEU A 218 12.54 -12.71 -13.44
CA LEU A 218 12.74 -11.30 -13.10
C LEU A 218 13.81 -11.12 -12.02
N ALA A 219 13.88 -12.03 -11.05
CA ALA A 219 14.91 -12.10 -10.01
C ALA A 219 14.83 -13.45 -9.27
N PRO A 220 15.92 -13.92 -8.63
CA PRO A 220 15.87 -15.12 -7.80
C PRO A 220 14.86 -15.00 -6.66
N ALA A 221 14.06 -16.07 -6.47
CA ALA A 221 13.09 -16.12 -5.39
C ALA A 221 13.75 -16.23 -4.01
N GLN A 222 13.20 -15.53 -3.04
CA GLN A 222 13.66 -15.53 -1.66
C GLN A 222 12.48 -15.52 -0.67
N THR A 223 12.75 -15.60 0.61
CA THR A 223 11.71 -15.44 1.64
C THR A 223 11.30 -13.97 1.80
N ALA A 224 10.08 -13.71 2.25
CA ALA A 224 9.61 -12.35 2.50
C ALA A 224 10.54 -11.59 3.46
N LYS A 225 11.01 -12.25 4.53
CA LYS A 225 11.95 -11.65 5.48
C LYS A 225 13.27 -11.25 4.80
N ALA A 226 13.87 -12.17 4.04
CA ALA A 226 15.13 -11.88 3.34
C ALA A 226 14.97 -10.75 2.32
N MET A 227 13.85 -10.69 1.62
CA MET A 227 13.53 -9.63 0.68
C MET A 227 13.43 -8.27 1.40
N LEU A 228 12.71 -8.19 2.52
CA LEU A 228 12.57 -6.95 3.29
C LEU A 228 13.91 -6.47 3.85
N ASP A 229 14.74 -7.37 4.38
CA ASP A 229 16.07 -7.04 4.88
C ASP A 229 17.00 -6.57 3.73
N ALA A 230 16.89 -7.18 2.54
CA ALA A 230 17.66 -6.79 1.36
C ALA A 230 17.17 -5.44 0.78
N LEU A 231 15.86 -5.19 0.79
CA LEU A 231 15.27 -3.91 0.35
C LEU A 231 15.73 -2.76 1.24
N GLU A 232 15.64 -2.91 2.57
CA GLU A 232 16.14 -1.91 3.53
C GLU A 232 17.59 -1.57 3.26
N LYS A 233 18.43 -2.60 3.10
CA LYS A 233 19.86 -2.41 2.80
C LYS A 233 20.05 -1.67 1.48
N ALA A 234 19.35 -2.07 0.42
CA ALA A 234 19.47 -1.45 -0.90
C ALA A 234 19.07 0.03 -0.88
N VAL A 235 17.98 0.36 -0.18
CA VAL A 235 17.55 1.76 -0.02
C VAL A 235 18.58 2.56 0.79
N ARG A 236 19.11 1.99 1.86
CA ARG A 236 20.16 2.64 2.69
C ARG A 236 21.41 2.91 1.86
N ASP A 237 21.86 1.96 1.08
CA ASP A 237 23.04 2.09 0.20
C ASP A 237 22.80 3.17 -0.89
N ALA A 238 21.60 3.20 -1.50
CA ALA A 238 21.22 4.19 -2.51
C ALA A 238 21.18 5.62 -1.95
N LEU A 239 20.63 5.80 -0.74
CA LEU A 239 20.57 7.11 -0.07
C LEU A 239 21.96 7.60 0.33
N ALA A 240 22.84 6.72 0.83
CA ALA A 240 24.22 7.08 1.18
C ALA A 240 25.05 7.50 -0.06
N GLY A 241 24.80 6.90 -1.23
CA GLY A 241 25.46 7.28 -2.47
C GLY A 241 25.08 8.67 -2.99
N ASN A 242 23.88 9.16 -2.65
CA ASN A 242 23.38 10.47 -3.07
C ASN A 242 23.78 11.63 -2.13
N GLU A 243 24.29 11.36 -0.92
CA GLU A 243 24.81 12.42 -0.02
C GLU A 243 26.21 12.92 -0.42
N VAL A 244 26.88 12.29 -1.38
CA VAL A 244 28.28 12.57 -1.81
C VAL A 244 28.34 13.38 -3.11
N GLY A 245 27.18 13.76 -3.68
CA GLY A 245 27.06 14.52 -4.94
C GLY A 245 26.55 15.99 -4.70
#